data_17f2a9105dd87d1317758c6d1747296e
#
_entry.id   17f2a9105dd87d1317758c6d1747296e
#
_cell.length_a   1.000
_cell.length_b   1.000
_cell.length_c   1.000
_cell.angle_alpha   90.00
_cell.angle_beta   90.00
_cell.angle_gamma   90.00
#
_symmetry.space_group_name_H-M   'P 1'
#
loop_
_entity.id
_entity.type
_entity.pdbx_description
1 polymer ?
#
loop_
_entity_poly.entity_id
_entity_poly.type
_entity_poly.pdbx_seq_one_letter_code
_entity_poly.pdbx_strand_id
1 'polypeptide(L)'
;DDAVLVIDETGFLKQGKASCGVARQYTGSAGKITNCQIGVFATYVSRHGHAFIDRALYLPKEWTDDPDRLEAAYVPADVGFATKPKLATRMIARAIAASVPFKWVAGDTVYGVGDIEQQLRRAGKGYVLGVSSAHLFRSWGKRPPVAGTAADLARTRRPSDWKRLSAGAGTKGPRLHDWCYLELADLEAEQFNSANDGLWTRGLLIRRRIADDDLAFFTTWCPAGTSIETLVAVEGHRWAIEDSFET
;
A
#
# COMPACT_ATOMS: atom_id res chain seq x y z
N ASP A 1 -9.34 5.05 -17.70
CA ASP A 1 -8.85 3.77 -17.16
C ASP A 1 -8.63 3.92 -15.67
N ASP A 2 -9.32 3.07 -14.88
CA ASP A 2 -9.27 3.09 -13.40
C ASP A 2 -8.23 2.07 -12.87
N ALA A 3 -7.15 1.86 -13.61
CA ALA A 3 -6.12 0.91 -13.26
C ALA A 3 -5.42 1.28 -11.94
N VAL A 4 -5.04 0.26 -11.20
CA VAL A 4 -4.38 0.36 -9.90
C VAL A 4 -2.96 -0.18 -10.02
N LEU A 5 -1.99 0.58 -9.51
CA LEU A 5 -0.64 0.09 -9.27
C LEU A 5 -0.58 -0.46 -7.85
N VAL A 6 -0.41 -1.77 -7.71
CA VAL A 6 -0.31 -2.45 -6.42
C VAL A 6 1.16 -2.64 -6.07
N ILE A 7 1.53 -2.25 -4.85
CA ILE A 7 2.87 -2.44 -4.31
C ILE A 7 2.80 -3.44 -3.15
N ASP A 8 3.62 -4.48 -3.23
CA ASP A 8 3.75 -5.46 -2.16
C ASP A 8 5.11 -6.17 -2.23
N GLU A 9 5.43 -6.96 -1.23
CA GLU A 9 6.64 -7.77 -1.20
C GLU A 9 6.33 -9.25 -0.95
N THR A 10 7.22 -10.10 -1.44
CA THR A 10 7.23 -11.52 -1.06
C THR A 10 8.63 -12.01 -0.73
N GLY A 11 8.71 -13.07 0.07
CA GLY A 11 9.96 -13.70 0.47
C GLY A 11 10.16 -15.04 -0.20
N PHE A 12 11.33 -15.20 -0.81
CA PHE A 12 11.79 -16.45 -1.41
C PHE A 12 12.67 -17.20 -0.42
N LEU A 13 12.19 -18.34 0.07
CA LEU A 13 12.92 -19.15 1.05
C LEU A 13 14.25 -19.64 0.48
N LYS A 14 15.30 -19.57 1.28
CA LYS A 14 16.65 -20.01 0.91
C LYS A 14 17.24 -20.88 2.02
N GLN A 15 18.03 -21.89 1.62
CA GLN A 15 18.76 -22.73 2.57
C GLN A 15 20.18 -22.20 2.83
N GLY A 16 20.83 -21.66 1.80
CA GLY A 16 22.19 -21.13 1.89
C GLY A 16 22.27 -19.67 2.32
N LYS A 17 23.49 -19.15 2.46
CA LYS A 17 23.79 -17.76 2.84
C LYS A 17 24.37 -16.91 1.69
N ALA A 18 24.67 -17.53 0.55
CA ALA A 18 25.39 -16.88 -0.55
C ALA A 18 24.47 -16.09 -1.51
N SER A 19 23.16 -16.39 -1.57
CA SER A 19 22.26 -15.67 -2.47
C SER A 19 22.17 -14.20 -2.06
N CYS A 20 22.34 -13.29 -3.02
CA CYS A 20 22.31 -11.84 -2.77
C CYS A 20 21.06 -11.42 -1.99
N GLY A 21 21.23 -10.64 -0.93
CA GLY A 21 20.10 -10.15 -0.08
C GLY A 21 19.52 -11.19 0.87
N VAL A 22 20.05 -12.43 0.92
CA VAL A 22 19.56 -13.44 1.86
C VAL A 22 19.91 -13.09 3.30
N ALA A 23 18.92 -13.17 4.18
CA ALA A 23 19.04 -12.92 5.61
C ALA A 23 17.90 -13.59 6.38
N ARG A 24 18.01 -13.64 7.72
CA ARG A 24 16.88 -14.00 8.58
C ARG A 24 15.91 -12.82 8.66
N GLN A 25 14.84 -12.89 7.91
CA GLN A 25 13.85 -11.83 7.75
C GLN A 25 12.45 -12.41 7.94
N TYR A 26 11.52 -11.56 8.39
CA TYR A 26 10.10 -11.92 8.36
C TYR A 26 9.61 -11.94 6.91
N THR A 27 8.87 -12.98 6.56
CA THR A 27 8.16 -13.04 5.28
C THR A 27 6.75 -13.56 5.48
N GLY A 28 5.78 -12.89 4.86
CA GLY A 28 4.36 -13.27 4.87
C GLY A 28 4.13 -14.66 4.27
N SER A 29 4.90 -15.03 3.23
CA SER A 29 4.79 -16.33 2.57
C SER A 29 5.10 -17.53 3.50
N ALA A 30 5.90 -17.33 4.58
CA ALA A 30 6.16 -18.35 5.58
C ALA A 30 5.50 -18.06 6.93
N GLY A 31 4.91 -16.87 7.13
CA GLY A 31 4.30 -16.42 8.38
C GLY A 31 5.27 -16.32 9.57
N LYS A 32 6.59 -16.27 9.31
CA LYS A 32 7.63 -16.28 10.34
C LYS A 32 8.94 -15.67 9.87
N ILE A 33 9.84 -15.39 10.84
CA ILE A 33 11.23 -15.05 10.53
C ILE A 33 11.97 -16.30 10.07
N THR A 34 12.49 -16.25 8.84
CA THR A 34 13.23 -17.36 8.24
C THR A 34 14.30 -16.83 7.31
N ASN A 35 15.18 -17.73 6.84
CA ASN A 35 16.22 -17.39 5.87
C ASN A 35 15.59 -17.23 4.48
N CYS A 36 15.55 -15.99 3.99
CA CYS A 36 14.90 -15.67 2.72
C CYS A 36 15.52 -14.44 2.05
N GLN A 37 15.26 -14.32 0.75
CA GLN A 37 15.40 -13.06 0.00
C GLN A 37 14.04 -12.39 -0.06
N ILE A 38 13.97 -11.06 -0.01
CA ILE A 38 12.72 -10.32 -0.15
C ILE A 38 12.78 -9.50 -1.44
N GLY A 39 11.81 -9.72 -2.31
CA GLY A 39 11.55 -8.88 -3.47
C GLY A 39 10.38 -7.95 -3.22
N VAL A 40 10.52 -6.67 -3.55
CA VAL A 40 9.43 -5.71 -3.62
C VAL A 40 8.98 -5.61 -5.06
N PHE A 41 7.68 -5.63 -5.30
CA PHE A 41 7.09 -5.69 -6.63
C PHE A 41 6.08 -4.58 -6.84
N ALA A 42 5.97 -4.12 -8.08
CA ALA A 42 4.90 -3.27 -8.57
C ALA A 42 4.10 -4.02 -9.62
N THR A 43 2.81 -4.20 -9.38
CA THR A 43 1.88 -4.89 -10.26
C THR A 43 0.87 -3.89 -10.83
N TYR A 44 0.76 -3.83 -12.14
CA TYR A 44 -0.30 -3.09 -12.82
C TYR A 44 -1.55 -3.97 -12.89
N VAL A 45 -2.66 -3.47 -12.34
CA VAL A 45 -3.93 -4.20 -12.30
C VAL A 45 -5.01 -3.37 -12.99
N SER A 46 -5.71 -3.97 -13.92
CA SER A 46 -6.81 -3.36 -14.67
C SER A 46 -7.96 -4.36 -14.86
N ARG A 47 -9.05 -3.91 -15.46
CA ARG A 47 -10.16 -4.79 -15.87
C ARG A 47 -9.77 -5.89 -16.87
N HIS A 48 -8.62 -5.77 -17.50
CA HIS A 48 -8.13 -6.73 -18.51
C HIS A 48 -7.17 -7.78 -17.94
N GLY A 49 -6.83 -7.68 -16.66
CA GLY A 49 -5.88 -8.56 -15.98
C GLY A 49 -4.82 -7.78 -15.22
N HIS A 50 -3.80 -8.50 -14.80
CA HIS A 50 -2.69 -7.94 -14.01
C HIS A 50 -1.34 -8.48 -14.50
N ALA A 51 -0.28 -7.68 -14.27
CA ALA A 51 1.10 -8.06 -14.59
C ALA A 51 2.10 -7.32 -13.70
N PHE A 52 3.17 -8.00 -13.32
CA PHE A 52 4.34 -7.33 -12.75
C PHE A 52 4.96 -6.39 -13.78
N ILE A 53 5.15 -5.14 -13.41
CA ILE A 53 5.78 -4.14 -14.28
C ILE A 53 7.13 -3.66 -13.74
N ASP A 54 7.40 -3.88 -12.45
CA ASP A 54 8.68 -3.52 -11.82
C ASP A 54 8.95 -4.39 -10.60
N ARG A 55 10.24 -4.52 -10.25
CA ARG A 55 10.71 -5.25 -9.08
C ARG A 55 12.01 -4.68 -8.53
N ALA A 56 12.25 -4.88 -7.24
CA ALA A 56 13.53 -4.57 -6.61
C ALA A 56 13.86 -5.60 -5.53
N LEU A 57 15.10 -6.07 -5.50
CA LEU A 57 15.59 -6.90 -4.41
C LEU A 57 15.86 -6.01 -3.20
N TYR A 58 15.30 -6.36 -2.05
CA TYR A 58 15.62 -5.72 -0.79
C TYR A 58 16.96 -6.27 -0.27
N LEU A 59 17.92 -5.36 -0.06
CA LEU A 59 19.20 -5.68 0.57
C LEU A 59 19.18 -5.20 2.02
N PRO A 60 19.17 -6.11 3.00
CA PRO A 60 19.30 -5.74 4.42
C PRO A 60 20.65 -5.04 4.70
N LYS A 61 20.72 -4.27 5.80
CA LYS A 61 21.96 -3.57 6.18
C LYS A 61 23.17 -4.47 6.30
N GLU A 62 23.01 -5.69 6.80
CA GLU A 62 24.08 -6.68 6.88
C GLU A 62 24.72 -7.05 5.53
N TRP A 63 24.05 -6.73 4.41
CA TRP A 63 24.57 -6.84 3.07
C TRP A 63 25.22 -5.54 2.62
N THR A 64 24.53 -4.40 2.80
CA THR A 64 25.02 -3.10 2.31
C THR A 64 26.16 -2.53 3.13
N ASP A 65 26.35 -3.02 4.36
CA ASP A 65 27.46 -2.66 5.24
C ASP A 65 28.69 -3.58 5.04
N ASP A 66 28.65 -4.56 4.10
CA ASP A 66 29.71 -5.51 3.75
C ASP A 66 30.05 -5.38 2.24
N PRO A 67 30.99 -4.50 1.87
CA PRO A 67 31.38 -4.29 0.49
C PRO A 67 31.91 -5.53 -0.21
N ASP A 68 32.70 -6.36 0.49
CA ASP A 68 33.27 -7.57 -0.06
C ASP A 68 32.20 -8.59 -0.44
N ARG A 69 31.16 -8.67 0.39
CA ARG A 69 30.01 -9.52 0.13
C ARG A 69 29.18 -9.03 -1.04
N LEU A 70 29.01 -7.70 -1.19
CA LEU A 70 28.35 -7.11 -2.35
C LEU A 70 29.12 -7.37 -3.64
N GLU A 71 30.46 -7.19 -3.63
CA GLU A 71 31.33 -7.45 -4.77
C GLU A 71 31.27 -8.94 -5.17
N ALA A 72 31.40 -9.86 -4.21
CA ALA A 72 31.32 -11.30 -4.45
C ALA A 72 29.93 -11.73 -5.03
N ALA A 73 28.87 -10.97 -4.77
CA ALA A 73 27.54 -11.17 -5.32
C ALA A 73 27.27 -10.36 -6.60
N TYR A 74 28.28 -9.71 -7.16
CA TYR A 74 28.20 -8.87 -8.36
C TYR A 74 27.15 -7.75 -8.25
N VAL A 75 26.95 -7.19 -7.05
CA VAL A 75 26.06 -6.05 -6.85
C VAL A 75 26.76 -4.78 -7.37
N PRO A 76 26.11 -3.97 -8.21
CA PRO A 76 26.68 -2.71 -8.68
C PRO A 76 27.09 -1.78 -7.53
N ALA A 77 28.22 -1.08 -7.67
CA ALA A 77 28.80 -0.26 -6.62
C ALA A 77 27.94 0.95 -6.19
N ASP A 78 26.99 1.35 -7.02
CA ASP A 78 26.03 2.43 -6.75
C ASP A 78 24.78 1.96 -5.97
N VAL A 79 24.68 0.65 -5.67
CA VAL A 79 23.56 0.09 -4.90
C VAL A 79 23.86 0.19 -3.41
N GLY A 80 23.21 1.13 -2.75
CA GLY A 80 23.25 1.29 -1.30
C GLY A 80 21.94 0.86 -0.62
N PHE A 81 21.95 0.93 0.72
CA PHE A 81 20.79 0.58 1.52
C PHE A 81 19.55 1.41 1.13
N ALA A 82 18.43 0.72 0.97
CA ALA A 82 17.12 1.34 0.81
C ALA A 82 16.06 0.52 1.58
N THR A 83 15.19 1.20 2.31
CA THR A 83 14.03 0.55 2.93
C THR A 83 13.04 0.08 1.85
N LYS A 84 12.17 -0.89 2.17
CA LYS A 84 11.11 -1.35 1.25
C LYS A 84 10.24 -0.18 0.74
N PRO A 85 9.76 0.75 1.59
CA PRO A 85 9.06 1.95 1.11
C PRO A 85 9.90 2.79 0.15
N LYS A 86 11.22 2.92 0.37
CA LYS A 86 12.10 3.67 -0.54
C LYS A 86 12.25 2.99 -1.90
N LEU A 87 12.30 1.67 -1.92
CA LEU A 87 12.25 0.90 -3.18
C LEU A 87 10.93 1.12 -3.91
N ALA A 88 9.80 1.07 -3.18
CA ALA A 88 8.47 1.37 -3.72
C ALA A 88 8.40 2.79 -4.31
N THR A 89 8.90 3.80 -3.58
CA THR A 89 8.96 5.19 -4.06
C THR A 89 9.69 5.30 -5.41
N ARG A 90 10.82 4.59 -5.57
CA ARG A 90 11.59 4.56 -6.82
C ARG A 90 10.81 3.89 -7.96
N MET A 91 10.11 2.78 -7.68
CA MET A 91 9.28 2.07 -8.67
C MET A 91 8.08 2.94 -9.12
N ILE A 92 7.39 3.57 -8.17
CA ILE A 92 6.29 4.51 -8.47
C ILE A 92 6.80 5.66 -9.34
N ALA A 93 7.98 6.23 -9.02
CA ALA A 93 8.58 7.30 -9.83
C ALA A 93 8.86 6.84 -11.27
N ARG A 94 9.41 5.63 -11.46
CA ARG A 94 9.63 5.07 -12.80
C ARG A 94 8.33 4.85 -13.55
N ALA A 95 7.29 4.32 -12.90
CA ALA A 95 5.99 4.13 -13.52
C ALA A 95 5.35 5.46 -13.97
N ILE A 96 5.46 6.51 -13.14
CA ILE A 96 5.00 7.86 -13.49
C ILE A 96 5.80 8.42 -14.68
N ALA A 97 7.12 8.35 -14.63
CA ALA A 97 8.01 8.85 -15.69
C ALA A 97 7.78 8.11 -17.03
N ALA A 98 7.47 6.82 -16.97
CA ALA A 98 7.13 6.00 -18.13
C ALA A 98 5.68 6.19 -18.62
N SER A 99 4.92 7.12 -18.02
CA SER A 99 3.51 7.38 -18.33
C SER A 99 2.62 6.13 -18.26
N VAL A 100 2.90 5.21 -17.32
CA VAL A 100 2.04 4.05 -17.09
C VAL A 100 0.64 4.53 -16.70
N PRO A 101 -0.43 4.07 -17.39
CA PRO A 101 -1.76 4.67 -17.25
C PRO A 101 -2.52 4.15 -16.02
N PHE A 102 -1.95 4.32 -14.81
CA PHE A 102 -2.65 4.04 -13.56
C PHE A 102 -3.22 5.31 -12.93
N LYS A 103 -4.33 5.18 -12.25
CA LYS A 103 -5.01 6.25 -11.52
C LYS A 103 -4.83 6.14 -10.02
N TRP A 104 -4.67 4.92 -9.52
CA TRP A 104 -4.63 4.59 -8.11
C TRP A 104 -3.37 3.82 -7.73
N VAL A 105 -2.99 3.93 -6.46
CA VAL A 105 -1.97 3.07 -5.85
C VAL A 105 -2.58 2.40 -4.62
N ALA A 106 -2.35 1.09 -4.49
CA ALA A 106 -2.71 0.33 -3.31
C ALA A 106 -1.47 -0.37 -2.72
N GLY A 107 -1.40 -0.48 -1.42
CA GLY A 107 -0.31 -1.15 -0.71
C GLY A 107 -0.70 -1.47 0.74
N ASP A 108 0.04 -2.34 1.37
CA ASP A 108 -0.17 -2.71 2.77
C ASP A 108 0.39 -1.67 3.76
N THR A 109 0.44 -2.02 5.05
CA THR A 109 0.90 -1.13 6.12
C THR A 109 2.40 -0.78 6.06
N VAL A 110 3.20 -1.52 5.31
CA VAL A 110 4.61 -1.19 5.06
C VAL A 110 4.72 0.06 4.19
N TYR A 111 3.78 0.25 3.26
CA TYR A 111 3.81 1.32 2.26
C TYR A 111 2.95 2.54 2.60
N GLY A 112 2.17 2.50 3.68
CA GLY A 112 1.39 3.63 4.19
C GLY A 112 2.25 4.66 4.91
N VAL A 113 3.22 5.25 4.20
CA VAL A 113 4.21 6.21 4.73
C VAL A 113 4.13 7.55 4.00
N GLY A 114 4.43 8.63 4.73
CA GLY A 114 4.27 9.99 4.24
C GLY A 114 5.01 10.31 2.94
N ASP A 115 6.20 9.73 2.71
CA ASP A 115 6.97 9.93 1.47
C ASP A 115 6.21 9.43 0.24
N ILE A 116 5.57 8.25 0.33
CA ILE A 116 4.76 7.69 -0.77
C ILE A 116 3.49 8.51 -0.94
N GLU A 117 2.80 8.84 0.16
CA GLU A 117 1.60 9.69 0.12
C GLU A 117 1.89 11.02 -0.59
N GLN A 118 2.96 11.72 -0.19
CA GLN A 118 3.32 13.02 -0.76
C GLN A 118 3.68 12.91 -2.24
N GLN A 119 4.43 11.87 -2.63
CA GLN A 119 4.78 11.62 -4.03
C GLN A 119 3.52 11.45 -4.90
N LEU A 120 2.57 10.63 -4.43
CA LEU A 120 1.33 10.34 -5.15
C LEU A 120 0.43 11.58 -5.25
N ARG A 121 0.30 12.36 -4.17
CA ARG A 121 -0.44 13.62 -4.17
C ARG A 121 0.12 14.59 -5.20
N ARG A 122 1.45 14.79 -5.24
CA ARG A 122 2.13 15.66 -6.23
C ARG A 122 1.92 15.19 -7.66
N ALA A 123 1.79 13.88 -7.87
CA ALA A 123 1.56 13.29 -9.18
C ALA A 123 0.07 13.22 -9.58
N GLY A 124 -0.85 13.74 -8.76
CA GLY A 124 -2.29 13.67 -9.00
C GLY A 124 -2.83 12.24 -9.03
N LYS A 125 -2.24 11.33 -8.22
CA LYS A 125 -2.67 9.94 -8.13
C LYS A 125 -3.43 9.69 -6.84
N GLY A 126 -4.55 8.97 -6.94
CA GLY A 126 -5.28 8.47 -5.78
C GLY A 126 -4.54 7.32 -5.09
N TYR A 127 -4.85 7.08 -3.82
CA TYR A 127 -4.33 5.91 -3.12
C TYR A 127 -5.26 5.36 -2.05
N VAL A 128 -5.09 4.07 -1.78
CA VAL A 128 -5.60 3.37 -0.60
C VAL A 128 -4.42 2.58 -0.02
N LEU A 129 -3.82 3.09 1.05
CA LEU A 129 -2.62 2.53 1.66
C LEU A 129 -2.91 2.09 3.09
N GLY A 130 -2.52 0.86 3.43
CA GLY A 130 -2.63 0.34 4.79
C GLY A 130 -1.89 1.21 5.79
N VAL A 131 -2.44 1.35 6.99
CA VAL A 131 -1.81 2.04 8.12
C VAL A 131 -2.05 1.26 9.41
N SER A 132 -1.21 1.49 10.41
CA SER A 132 -1.39 0.87 11.72
C SER A 132 -2.61 1.45 12.46
N SER A 133 -3.12 0.70 13.43
CA SER A 133 -4.17 1.16 14.34
C SER A 133 -3.82 2.44 15.11
N ALA A 134 -2.52 2.70 15.31
CA ALA A 134 -1.99 3.88 15.99
C ALA A 134 -1.77 5.08 15.06
N HIS A 135 -2.00 4.95 13.75
CA HIS A 135 -1.84 6.05 12.80
C HIS A 135 -2.79 7.20 13.15
N LEU A 136 -2.23 8.42 13.23
CA LEU A 136 -2.97 9.62 13.63
C LEU A 136 -3.67 10.28 12.44
N PHE A 137 -4.96 10.51 12.60
CA PHE A 137 -5.77 11.31 11.69
C PHE A 137 -6.19 12.61 12.35
N ARG A 138 -6.10 13.71 11.62
CA ARG A 138 -6.52 15.04 12.06
C ARG A 138 -7.28 15.73 10.94
N SER A 139 -8.36 16.42 11.28
CA SER A 139 -9.11 17.27 10.37
C SER A 139 -9.71 18.45 11.11
N TRP A 140 -9.19 19.62 10.86
CA TRP A 140 -9.68 20.87 11.47
C TRP A 140 -10.84 21.49 10.66
N GLY A 141 -11.00 21.09 9.40
CA GLY A 141 -12.10 21.54 8.55
C GLY A 141 -13.46 20.88 8.87
N LYS A 142 -13.46 19.78 9.62
CA LYS A 142 -14.72 19.14 10.09
C LYS A 142 -15.23 19.83 11.37
N ARG A 143 -16.54 19.80 11.57
CA ARG A 143 -17.18 20.30 12.79
C ARG A 143 -18.08 19.21 13.38
N PRO A 144 -17.77 18.66 14.57
CA PRO A 144 -16.57 18.97 15.38
C PRO A 144 -15.28 18.52 14.69
N PRO A 145 -14.11 19.10 15.06
CA PRO A 145 -12.80 18.66 14.58
C PRO A 145 -12.58 17.17 14.86
N VAL A 146 -11.97 16.48 13.93
CA VAL A 146 -11.60 15.07 14.10
C VAL A 146 -10.13 14.99 14.47
N ALA A 147 -9.80 14.32 15.56
CA ALA A 147 -8.43 14.02 15.96
C ALA A 147 -8.42 12.71 16.75
N GLY A 148 -7.52 11.78 16.39
CA GLY A 148 -7.36 10.52 17.07
C GLY A 148 -6.61 9.51 16.24
N THR A 149 -6.30 8.37 16.86
CA THR A 149 -5.76 7.22 16.13
C THR A 149 -6.84 6.57 15.27
N ALA A 150 -6.42 5.79 14.27
CA ALA A 150 -7.36 5.02 13.45
C ALA A 150 -8.26 4.13 14.32
N ALA A 151 -7.69 3.50 15.36
CA ALA A 151 -8.45 2.68 16.31
C ALA A 151 -9.46 3.50 17.13
N ASP A 152 -9.08 4.71 17.61
CA ASP A 152 -9.99 5.56 18.36
C ASP A 152 -11.18 6.01 17.50
N LEU A 153 -10.90 6.40 16.27
CA LEU A 153 -11.93 6.81 15.32
C LEU A 153 -12.87 5.66 14.97
N ALA A 154 -12.36 4.43 14.84
CA ALA A 154 -13.18 3.24 14.59
C ALA A 154 -14.17 2.98 15.74
N ARG A 155 -13.74 3.13 17.01
CA ARG A 155 -14.61 2.93 18.18
C ARG A 155 -15.78 3.91 18.22
N THR A 156 -15.68 5.06 17.58
CA THR A 156 -16.73 6.07 17.54
C THR A 156 -17.74 5.84 16.42
N ARG A 157 -17.56 4.80 15.58
CA ARG A 157 -18.48 4.52 14.46
C ARG A 157 -19.75 3.84 14.92
N ARG A 158 -20.89 4.33 14.44
CA ARG A 158 -22.21 3.75 14.71
C ARG A 158 -22.42 2.53 13.81
N PRO A 159 -23.29 1.58 14.18
CA PRO A 159 -23.64 0.46 13.29
C PRO A 159 -24.09 0.89 11.89
N SER A 160 -24.79 2.02 11.77
CA SER A 160 -25.27 2.60 10.50
C SER A 160 -24.15 3.11 9.60
N ASP A 161 -22.93 3.33 10.11
CA ASP A 161 -21.79 3.84 9.36
C ASP A 161 -21.08 2.73 8.56
N TRP A 162 -21.48 1.47 8.79
CA TRP A 162 -20.86 0.29 8.16
C TRP A 162 -21.71 -0.21 6.99
N LYS A 163 -21.04 -0.54 5.89
CA LYS A 163 -21.64 -1.17 4.72
C LYS A 163 -20.96 -2.50 4.43
N ARG A 164 -21.76 -3.55 4.18
CA ARG A 164 -21.23 -4.84 3.72
C ARG A 164 -20.96 -4.77 2.22
N LEU A 165 -19.67 -4.82 1.84
CA LEU A 165 -19.25 -4.72 0.45
C LEU A 165 -18.22 -5.82 0.14
N SER A 166 -18.19 -6.21 -1.13
CA SER A 166 -17.17 -7.13 -1.64
C SER A 166 -15.94 -6.37 -2.12
N ALA A 167 -14.77 -6.79 -1.67
CA ALA A 167 -13.47 -6.35 -2.19
C ALA A 167 -13.04 -7.14 -3.45
N GLY A 168 -13.99 -7.66 -4.22
CA GLY A 168 -13.77 -8.45 -5.42
C GLY A 168 -13.98 -9.96 -5.22
N ALA A 169 -13.75 -10.72 -6.28
CA ALA A 169 -13.82 -12.17 -6.23
C ALA A 169 -12.59 -12.77 -5.51
N GLY A 170 -12.76 -13.84 -4.81
CA GLY A 170 -11.69 -14.67 -4.26
C GLY A 170 -11.93 -16.14 -4.67
N THR A 171 -11.01 -17.04 -4.35
CA THR A 171 -11.10 -18.47 -4.70
C THR A 171 -12.34 -19.16 -4.13
N LYS A 172 -12.91 -18.65 -3.03
CA LYS A 172 -14.09 -19.19 -2.34
C LYS A 172 -15.37 -18.34 -2.54
N GLY A 173 -15.38 -17.43 -3.50
CA GLY A 173 -16.49 -16.50 -3.75
C GLY A 173 -16.15 -15.04 -3.40
N PRO A 174 -17.17 -14.15 -3.30
CA PRO A 174 -16.95 -12.75 -3.01
C PRO A 174 -16.24 -12.53 -1.65
N ARG A 175 -15.23 -11.68 -1.62
CA ARG A 175 -14.50 -11.30 -0.39
C ARG A 175 -15.28 -10.23 0.37
N LEU A 176 -16.30 -10.67 1.09
CA LEU A 176 -17.21 -9.78 1.85
C LEU A 176 -16.59 -9.34 3.17
N HIS A 177 -16.66 -8.03 3.43
CA HIS A 177 -16.29 -7.39 4.69
C HIS A 177 -17.29 -6.28 5.02
N ASP A 178 -17.34 -5.86 6.26
CA ASP A 178 -18.01 -4.61 6.63
C ASP A 178 -16.99 -3.46 6.52
N TRP A 179 -17.40 -2.38 5.86
CA TRP A 179 -16.56 -1.24 5.55
C TRP A 179 -17.17 0.05 6.08
N CYS A 180 -16.33 0.93 6.59
CA CYS A 180 -16.70 2.27 7.00
C CYS A 180 -15.73 3.27 6.40
N TYR A 181 -16.21 4.41 5.91
CA TYR A 181 -15.37 5.47 5.36
C TYR A 181 -15.63 6.79 6.07
N LEU A 182 -14.56 7.43 6.52
CA LEU A 182 -14.58 8.75 7.10
C LEU A 182 -13.76 9.69 6.22
N GLU A 183 -14.43 10.51 5.44
CA GLU A 183 -13.81 11.59 4.68
C GLU A 183 -13.36 12.70 5.62
N LEU A 184 -12.11 13.13 5.49
CA LEU A 184 -11.45 14.14 6.31
C LEU A 184 -11.06 15.33 5.43
N ALA A 185 -11.47 16.54 5.81
CA ALA A 185 -10.83 17.73 5.27
C ALA A 185 -9.44 17.86 5.91
N ASP A 186 -8.41 17.79 5.09
CA ASP A 186 -7.02 17.89 5.52
C ASP A 186 -6.47 19.27 5.19
N LEU A 187 -5.78 19.92 6.13
CA LEU A 187 -5.13 21.22 5.88
C LEU A 187 -4.10 21.15 4.74
N GLU A 188 -3.46 19.99 4.60
CA GLU A 188 -2.50 19.77 3.50
C GLU A 188 -3.19 19.58 2.14
N ALA A 189 -4.50 19.29 2.11
CA ALA A 189 -5.21 19.03 0.87
C ALA A 189 -5.22 20.25 -0.06
N GLU A 190 -5.34 21.47 0.47
CA GLU A 190 -5.28 22.70 -0.34
C GLU A 190 -3.97 22.83 -1.11
N GLN A 191 -2.86 22.42 -0.53
CA GLN A 191 -1.54 22.49 -1.15
C GLN A 191 -1.46 21.65 -2.44
N PHE A 192 -2.23 20.57 -2.51
CA PHE A 192 -2.23 19.63 -3.66
C PHE A 192 -3.41 19.85 -4.60
N ASN A 193 -4.52 20.40 -4.11
CA ASN A 193 -5.73 20.62 -4.92
C ASN A 193 -5.51 21.61 -6.08
N SER A 194 -4.57 22.55 -5.94
CA SER A 194 -4.24 23.48 -7.02
C SER A 194 -3.56 22.82 -8.23
N ALA A 195 -2.99 21.63 -8.06
CA ALA A 195 -2.32 20.86 -9.11
C ALA A 195 -3.25 19.82 -9.78
N ASN A 196 -4.49 19.66 -9.31
CA ASN A 196 -5.44 18.66 -9.79
C ASN A 196 -6.73 19.31 -10.27
N ASP A 197 -7.39 18.67 -11.23
CA ASP A 197 -8.73 19.06 -11.68
C ASP A 197 -9.76 18.69 -10.61
N GLY A 198 -10.25 19.67 -9.86
CA GLY A 198 -11.26 19.52 -8.82
C GLY A 198 -10.70 19.40 -7.41
N LEU A 199 -11.58 19.15 -6.46
CA LEU A 199 -11.25 19.00 -5.04
C LEU A 199 -10.84 17.57 -4.72
N TRP A 200 -9.74 17.43 -3.99
CA TRP A 200 -9.26 16.16 -3.46
C TRP A 200 -9.33 16.16 -1.93
N THR A 201 -9.48 14.99 -1.36
CA THR A 201 -9.61 14.83 0.07
C THR A 201 -8.86 13.62 0.60
N ARG A 202 -8.44 13.71 1.84
CA ARG A 202 -7.90 12.58 2.61
C ARG A 202 -9.04 11.89 3.36
N GLY A 203 -8.92 10.59 3.59
CA GLY A 203 -9.89 9.83 4.36
C GLY A 203 -9.28 8.69 5.15
N LEU A 204 -10.08 8.15 6.06
CA LEU A 204 -9.85 6.89 6.76
C LEU A 204 -10.87 5.87 6.26
N LEU A 205 -10.40 4.83 5.56
CA LEU A 205 -11.20 3.66 5.23
C LEU A 205 -10.89 2.56 6.26
N ILE A 206 -11.94 1.93 6.78
CA ILE A 206 -11.84 0.88 7.80
C ILE A 206 -12.51 -0.36 7.25
N ARG A 207 -11.81 -1.50 7.31
CA ARG A 207 -12.34 -2.82 7.01
C ARG A 207 -12.52 -3.61 8.31
N ARG A 208 -13.68 -4.23 8.47
CA ARG A 208 -13.96 -5.17 9.57
C ARG A 208 -14.21 -6.55 8.98
N ARG A 209 -13.44 -7.53 9.44
CA ARG A 209 -13.62 -8.93 9.05
C ARG A 209 -14.87 -9.49 9.74
N ILE A 210 -15.75 -10.13 8.97
CA ILE A 210 -17.06 -10.62 9.46
C ILE A 210 -16.89 -11.75 10.48
N ALA A 211 -15.81 -12.54 10.38
CA ALA A 211 -15.64 -13.76 11.19
C ALA A 211 -15.25 -13.47 12.65
N ASP A 212 -14.53 -12.39 12.92
CA ASP A 212 -13.90 -12.13 14.22
C ASP A 212 -13.78 -10.64 14.57
N ASP A 213 -14.43 -9.77 13.79
CA ASP A 213 -14.41 -8.31 13.95
C ASP A 213 -13.03 -7.66 13.88
N ASP A 214 -12.00 -8.38 13.37
CA ASP A 214 -10.66 -7.83 13.19
C ASP A 214 -10.66 -6.63 12.25
N LEU A 215 -9.95 -5.56 12.63
CA LEU A 215 -9.96 -4.28 11.93
C LEU A 215 -8.67 -4.06 11.16
N ALA A 216 -8.80 -3.63 9.91
CA ALA A 216 -7.73 -3.07 9.10
C ALA A 216 -8.04 -1.62 8.74
N PHE A 217 -7.00 -0.80 8.66
CA PHE A 217 -7.10 0.64 8.48
C PHE A 217 -6.31 1.09 7.27
N PHE A 218 -6.86 2.05 6.52
CA PHE A 218 -6.25 2.57 5.31
C PHE A 218 -6.36 4.09 5.27
N THR A 219 -5.25 4.77 4.99
CA THR A 219 -5.26 6.18 4.58
C THR A 219 -5.62 6.25 3.11
N THR A 220 -6.46 7.22 2.75
CA THR A 220 -6.88 7.42 1.36
C THR A 220 -6.61 8.85 0.92
N TRP A 221 -6.36 9.03 -0.37
CA TRP A 221 -6.37 10.30 -1.07
C TRP A 221 -7.13 10.12 -2.38
N CYS A 222 -8.16 10.90 -2.60
CA CYS A 222 -9.05 10.73 -3.73
C CYS A 222 -9.80 12.03 -4.04
N PRO A 223 -10.42 12.16 -5.23
CA PRO A 223 -11.37 13.22 -5.50
C PRO A 223 -12.48 13.25 -4.44
N ALA A 224 -12.85 14.44 -3.97
CA ALA A 224 -13.94 14.60 -3.02
C ALA A 224 -15.24 13.99 -3.58
N GLY A 225 -15.97 13.28 -2.73
CA GLY A 225 -17.18 12.55 -3.15
C GLY A 225 -16.91 11.19 -3.80
N THR A 226 -15.67 10.71 -3.81
CA THR A 226 -15.39 9.32 -4.21
C THR A 226 -16.18 8.35 -3.34
N SER A 227 -16.87 7.41 -3.96
CA SER A 227 -17.72 6.45 -3.25
C SER A 227 -16.89 5.44 -2.45
N ILE A 228 -17.45 4.93 -1.37
CA ILE A 228 -16.81 3.86 -0.58
C ILE A 228 -16.60 2.60 -1.41
N GLU A 229 -17.50 2.31 -2.34
CA GLU A 229 -17.42 1.18 -3.26
C GLU A 229 -16.16 1.27 -4.14
N THR A 230 -15.83 2.47 -4.64
CA THR A 230 -14.60 2.71 -5.40
C THR A 230 -13.36 2.46 -4.55
N LEU A 231 -13.32 2.98 -3.32
CA LEU A 231 -12.17 2.78 -2.42
C LEU A 231 -11.98 1.31 -2.04
N VAL A 232 -13.09 0.60 -1.80
CA VAL A 232 -13.08 -0.85 -1.53
C VAL A 232 -12.58 -1.64 -2.74
N ALA A 233 -12.99 -1.26 -3.96
CA ALA A 233 -12.50 -1.90 -5.18
C ALA A 233 -10.98 -1.68 -5.36
N VAL A 234 -10.48 -0.47 -5.09
CA VAL A 234 -9.04 -0.16 -5.14
C VAL A 234 -8.26 -1.01 -4.13
N GLU A 235 -8.71 -1.11 -2.88
CA GLU A 235 -8.09 -2.01 -1.88
C GLU A 235 -8.14 -3.46 -2.35
N GLY A 236 -9.26 -3.86 -2.91
CA GLY A 236 -9.47 -5.21 -3.39
C GLY A 236 -8.51 -5.66 -4.49
N HIS A 237 -7.97 -4.75 -5.28
CA HIS A 237 -6.97 -5.08 -6.31
C HIS A 237 -5.64 -5.58 -5.72
N ARG A 238 -5.38 -5.40 -4.42
CA ARG A 238 -4.21 -6.00 -3.77
C ARG A 238 -4.19 -7.52 -3.85
N TRP A 239 -5.34 -8.18 -3.92
CA TRP A 239 -5.42 -9.63 -4.12
C TRP A 239 -4.74 -10.10 -5.40
N ALA A 240 -4.71 -9.29 -6.46
CA ALA A 240 -4.10 -9.66 -7.72
C ALA A 240 -2.58 -9.86 -7.61
N ILE A 241 -1.89 -9.14 -6.71
CA ILE A 241 -0.46 -9.35 -6.49
C ILE A 241 -0.19 -10.61 -5.65
N GLU A 242 -1.06 -10.91 -4.67
CA GLU A 242 -0.98 -12.14 -3.89
C GLU A 242 -1.17 -13.36 -4.79
N ASP A 243 -2.19 -13.34 -5.67
CA ASP A 243 -2.43 -14.37 -6.70
C ASP A 243 -1.23 -14.53 -7.65
N SER A 244 -0.57 -13.42 -8.01
CA SER A 244 0.64 -13.43 -8.84
C SER A 244 1.87 -14.05 -8.16
N PHE A 245 1.91 -14.11 -6.82
CA PHE A 245 3.00 -14.72 -6.07
C PHE A 245 2.81 -16.24 -5.90
N GLU A 246 1.59 -16.74 -6.05
CA GLU A 246 1.26 -18.17 -5.93
C GLU A 246 1.46 -18.96 -7.24
N THR A 247 1.66 -18.26 -8.36
CA THR A 247 1.90 -18.83 -9.69
C THR A 247 3.39 -19.02 -9.94
#